data_206f2664f694f14e8b7dd3a80eb4cb58
#
_entry.id   206f2664f694f14e8b7dd3a80eb4cb58
#
_cell.length_a   1.000
_cell.length_b   1.000
_cell.length_c   1.000
_cell.angle_alpha   90.00
_cell.angle_beta   90.00
_cell.angle_gamma   90.00
#
_symmetry.space_group_name_H-M   'P 1'
#
loop_
_entity.id
_entity.type
_entity.pdbx_description
1 polymer ?
#
loop_
_entity_poly.entity_id
_entity_poly.type
_entity_poly.pdbx_seq_one_letter_code
_entity_poly.pdbx_strand_id
1 'polypeptide(L)'
;PAAIEFVDIAGLVKGASKGEGLGNQFLANIREVDAIVHVVRCFDDGNIVHVDGSVNPLRDIETINFELIFSDIEVLDRRIAKSTKGSRNDKSLAHEVEFLSKVKAHLEDGKLAKTFEVDDEEDQEILNSCNLLTIKPVIFAANVNEDELAGEDNDYVKAVREYAADVDAKVFVVCAQIEQEISELDDDEKKMFL
;
A
#
# COMPACT_ATOMS: atom_id res chain seq x y z
N PRO A 1 25.70 11.18 1.73
CA PRO A 1 24.63 10.94 0.75
C PRO A 1 23.68 9.90 1.31
N ALA A 2 22.37 10.20 1.28
CA ALA A 2 21.35 9.24 1.65
C ALA A 2 21.24 8.18 0.53
N ALA A 3 21.22 6.91 0.89
CA ALA A 3 20.98 5.82 -0.02
C ALA A 3 19.52 5.37 0.13
N ILE A 4 18.83 5.17 -0.99
CA ILE A 4 17.49 4.58 -1.04
C ILE A 4 17.63 3.22 -1.71
N GLU A 5 17.14 2.19 -1.05
CA GLU A 5 17.06 0.84 -1.59
C GLU A 5 15.67 0.56 -2.12
N PHE A 6 15.57 0.20 -3.39
CA PHE A 6 14.33 -0.29 -4.00
C PHE A 6 14.30 -1.80 -4.01
N VAL A 7 13.27 -2.37 -3.43
CA VAL A 7 13.03 -3.81 -3.42
C VAL A 7 11.85 -4.11 -4.33
N ASP A 8 12.08 -4.91 -5.37
CA ASP A 8 11.00 -5.40 -6.23
C ASP A 8 10.19 -6.45 -5.47
N ILE A 9 8.92 -6.17 -5.29
CA ILE A 9 7.98 -7.06 -4.60
C ILE A 9 7.10 -7.71 -5.65
N ALA A 10 7.06 -9.04 -5.67
CA ALA A 10 6.19 -9.80 -6.55
C ALA A 10 4.73 -9.31 -6.42
N GLY A 11 4.03 -9.19 -7.55
CA GLY A 11 2.68 -8.67 -7.60
C GLY A 11 1.72 -9.40 -6.66
N LEU A 12 0.82 -8.65 -6.04
CA LEU A 12 -0.19 -9.19 -5.14
C LEU A 12 -1.20 -10.04 -5.91
N VAL A 13 -1.43 -11.25 -5.41
CA VAL A 13 -2.51 -12.12 -5.87
C VAL A 13 -3.68 -12.00 -4.90
N LYS A 14 -4.90 -11.93 -5.41
CA LYS A 14 -6.12 -11.98 -4.60
C LYS A 14 -6.09 -13.23 -3.71
N GLY A 15 -6.33 -13.06 -2.41
CA GLY A 15 -6.22 -14.17 -1.45
C GLY A 15 -4.86 -14.28 -0.75
N ALA A 16 -3.95 -13.34 -0.97
CA ALA A 16 -2.60 -13.32 -0.37
C ALA A 16 -2.62 -13.43 1.16
N SER A 17 -3.56 -12.76 1.83
CA SER A 17 -3.75 -12.81 3.28
C SER A 17 -4.16 -14.20 3.79
N LYS A 18 -4.72 -15.04 2.94
CA LYS A 18 -5.11 -16.42 3.26
C LYS A 18 -3.99 -17.43 3.03
N GLY A 19 -2.80 -16.98 2.69
CA GLY A 19 -1.63 -17.84 2.48
C GLY A 19 -1.61 -18.57 1.15
N GLU A 20 -2.40 -18.15 0.19
CA GLU A 20 -2.41 -18.72 -1.15
C GLU A 20 -1.23 -18.21 -1.99
N GLY A 21 -0.45 -19.11 -2.56
CA GLY A 21 0.66 -18.79 -3.45
C GLY A 21 1.78 -17.97 -2.80
N LEU A 22 2.27 -16.93 -3.50
CA LEU A 22 3.33 -16.02 -3.05
C LEU A 22 2.84 -14.94 -2.06
N GLY A 23 1.58 -15.00 -1.62
CA GLY A 23 0.96 -13.98 -0.79
C GLY A 23 1.65 -13.76 0.55
N ASN A 24 2.07 -14.83 1.24
CA ASN A 24 2.80 -14.71 2.50
C ASN A 24 4.16 -14.03 2.33
N GLN A 25 4.86 -14.29 1.23
CA GLN A 25 6.15 -13.65 0.93
C GLN A 25 5.93 -12.17 0.58
N PHE A 26 4.89 -11.83 -0.15
CA PHE A 26 4.50 -10.45 -0.45
C PHE A 26 4.27 -9.65 0.83
N LEU A 27 3.45 -10.18 1.75
CA LEU A 27 3.16 -9.51 3.03
C LEU A 27 4.41 -9.40 3.92
N ALA A 28 5.28 -10.41 3.92
CA ALA A 28 6.54 -10.37 4.64
C ALA A 28 7.48 -9.27 4.11
N ASN A 29 7.60 -9.14 2.78
CA ASN A 29 8.41 -8.10 2.15
C ASN A 29 7.88 -6.69 2.46
N ILE A 30 6.57 -6.48 2.48
CA ILE A 30 5.98 -5.19 2.87
C ILE A 30 6.28 -4.86 4.34
N ARG A 31 6.37 -5.83 5.23
CA ARG A 31 6.72 -5.58 6.63
C ARG A 31 8.12 -5.01 6.83
N GLU A 32 9.05 -5.34 5.93
CA GLU A 32 10.47 -4.97 6.04
C GLU A 32 10.79 -3.59 5.44
N VAL A 33 9.90 -3.03 4.61
CA VAL A 33 10.14 -1.73 3.93
C VAL A 33 9.58 -0.56 4.74
N ASP A 34 10.16 0.63 4.54
CA ASP A 34 9.73 1.85 5.20
C ASP A 34 8.55 2.53 4.51
N ALA A 35 8.45 2.38 3.19
CA ALA A 35 7.38 2.95 2.36
C ALA A 35 7.09 2.04 1.17
N ILE A 36 5.93 2.22 0.57
CA ILE A 36 5.45 1.43 -0.57
C ILE A 36 5.27 2.34 -1.76
N VAL A 37 5.83 1.95 -2.91
CA VAL A 37 5.46 2.53 -4.21
C VAL A 37 4.51 1.56 -4.89
N HIS A 38 3.25 1.98 -5.01
CA HIS A 38 2.22 1.19 -5.68
C HIS A 38 2.09 1.62 -7.14
N VAL A 39 2.51 0.77 -8.05
CA VAL A 39 2.36 1.00 -9.49
C VAL A 39 0.95 0.63 -9.90
N VAL A 40 0.20 1.60 -10.40
CA VAL A 40 -1.21 1.47 -10.76
C VAL A 40 -1.39 1.67 -12.25
N ARG A 41 -2.01 0.71 -12.92
CA ARG A 41 -2.29 0.83 -14.35
C ARG A 41 -3.35 1.88 -14.62
N CYS A 42 -2.99 2.89 -15.43
CA CYS A 42 -3.84 4.01 -15.80
C CYS A 42 -3.94 4.21 -17.32
N PHE A 43 -3.91 3.12 -18.09
CA PHE A 43 -4.03 3.15 -19.56
C PHE A 43 -4.79 1.95 -20.08
N ASP A 44 -5.42 2.11 -21.24
CA ASP A 44 -6.03 1.02 -22.01
C ASP A 44 -5.03 0.48 -23.02
N ASP A 45 -4.88 -0.84 -23.07
CA ASP A 45 -4.14 -1.54 -24.12
C ASP A 45 -4.96 -2.75 -24.57
N GLY A 46 -5.43 -2.71 -25.80
CA GLY A 46 -6.23 -3.80 -26.39
C GLY A 46 -5.51 -5.14 -26.51
N ASN A 47 -4.16 -5.13 -26.38
CA ASN A 47 -3.33 -6.33 -26.44
C ASN A 47 -3.07 -6.99 -25.09
N ILE A 48 -3.40 -6.30 -23.98
CA ILE A 48 -3.20 -6.82 -22.63
C ILE A 48 -4.55 -7.19 -22.04
N VAL A 49 -4.74 -8.48 -21.79
CA VAL A 49 -5.92 -8.97 -21.09
C VAL A 49 -5.78 -8.65 -19.61
N HIS A 50 -6.63 -7.77 -19.10
CA HIS A 50 -6.72 -7.55 -17.66
C HIS A 50 -7.44 -8.72 -17.01
N VAL A 51 -6.91 -9.26 -15.91
CA VAL A 51 -7.46 -10.42 -15.20
C VAL A 51 -8.94 -10.22 -14.82
N ASP A 52 -9.34 -8.97 -14.56
CA ASP A 52 -10.72 -8.60 -14.21
C ASP A 52 -11.50 -7.93 -15.36
N GLY A 53 -11.05 -8.04 -16.60
CA GLY A 53 -11.77 -7.67 -17.83
C GLY A 53 -11.77 -6.19 -18.20
N SER A 54 -11.42 -5.25 -17.30
CA SER A 54 -11.34 -3.81 -17.58
C SER A 54 -10.32 -3.11 -16.72
N VAL A 55 -9.76 -2.00 -17.20
CA VAL A 55 -8.87 -1.13 -16.42
C VAL A 55 -9.70 -0.37 -15.37
N ASN A 56 -9.33 -0.52 -14.12
CA ASN A 56 -9.94 0.21 -13.00
C ASN A 56 -8.91 0.43 -11.89
N PRO A 57 -8.23 1.59 -11.88
CA PRO A 57 -7.18 1.88 -10.90
C PRO A 57 -7.66 1.84 -9.46
N LEU A 58 -8.86 2.35 -9.17
CA LEU A 58 -9.40 2.36 -7.81
C LEU A 58 -9.71 0.95 -7.31
N ARG A 59 -10.21 0.07 -8.16
CA ARG A 59 -10.41 -1.34 -7.83
C ARG A 59 -9.08 -2.02 -7.51
N ASP A 60 -8.03 -1.76 -8.28
CA ASP A 60 -6.70 -2.33 -8.06
C ASP A 60 -6.11 -1.85 -6.72
N ILE A 61 -6.25 -0.57 -6.40
CA ILE A 61 -5.87 -0.01 -5.10
C ILE A 61 -6.66 -0.65 -3.97
N GLU A 62 -7.97 -0.75 -4.10
CA GLU A 62 -8.86 -1.33 -3.10
C GLU A 62 -8.55 -2.80 -2.84
N THR A 63 -8.26 -3.58 -3.87
CA THR A 63 -7.87 -4.99 -3.74
C THR A 63 -6.62 -5.15 -2.87
N ILE A 64 -5.60 -4.35 -3.10
CA ILE A 64 -4.37 -4.36 -2.28
C ILE A 64 -4.66 -3.88 -0.86
N ASN A 65 -5.42 -2.82 -0.70
CA ASN A 65 -5.80 -2.31 0.62
C ASN A 65 -6.51 -3.37 1.45
N PHE A 66 -7.44 -4.12 0.88
CA PHE A 66 -8.15 -5.18 1.59
C PHE A 66 -7.21 -6.30 2.05
N GLU A 67 -6.25 -6.71 1.23
CA GLU A 67 -5.29 -7.74 1.63
C GLU A 67 -4.40 -7.25 2.80
N LEU A 68 -3.95 -6.00 2.76
CA LEU A 68 -3.18 -5.39 3.85
C LEU A 68 -4.03 -5.23 5.12
N ILE A 69 -5.27 -4.81 4.99
CA ILE A 69 -6.21 -4.65 6.10
C ILE A 69 -6.50 -6.00 6.77
N PHE A 70 -6.76 -7.05 6.01
CA PHE A 70 -6.99 -8.39 6.57
C PHE A 70 -5.77 -8.90 7.34
N SER A 71 -4.57 -8.69 6.82
CA SER A 71 -3.34 -9.04 7.54
C SER A 71 -3.21 -8.27 8.86
N ASP A 72 -3.53 -6.98 8.85
CA ASP A 72 -3.46 -6.14 10.05
C ASP A 72 -4.51 -6.53 11.10
N ILE A 73 -5.72 -6.88 10.68
CA ILE A 73 -6.77 -7.38 11.59
C ILE A 73 -6.31 -8.66 12.30
N GLU A 74 -5.66 -9.58 11.59
CA GLU A 74 -5.12 -10.80 12.22
C GLU A 74 -4.03 -10.48 13.25
N VAL A 75 -3.17 -9.50 12.98
CA VAL A 75 -2.15 -9.03 13.94
C VAL A 75 -2.82 -8.46 15.19
N LEU A 76 -3.83 -7.60 15.01
CA LEU A 76 -4.56 -7.01 16.13
C LEU A 76 -5.34 -8.04 16.93
N ASP A 77 -5.98 -9.00 16.29
CA ASP A 77 -6.70 -10.09 16.98
C ASP A 77 -5.77 -10.88 17.90
N ARG A 78 -4.59 -11.24 17.43
CA ARG A 78 -3.59 -11.94 18.26
C ARG A 78 -3.09 -11.08 19.41
N ARG A 79 -2.82 -9.79 19.15
CA ARG A 79 -2.37 -8.85 20.20
C ARG A 79 -3.44 -8.63 21.26
N ILE A 80 -4.69 -8.37 20.85
CA ILE A 80 -5.83 -8.16 21.73
C ILE A 80 -6.06 -9.41 22.58
N ALA A 81 -6.05 -10.61 22.02
CA ALA A 81 -6.22 -11.85 22.75
C ALA A 81 -5.13 -12.06 23.82
N LYS A 82 -3.88 -11.72 23.50
CA LYS A 82 -2.75 -11.79 24.45
C LYS A 82 -2.94 -10.78 25.59
N SER A 83 -3.24 -9.54 25.28
CA SER A 83 -3.39 -8.46 26.25
C SER A 83 -4.63 -8.66 27.14
N THR A 84 -5.71 -9.21 26.60
CA THR A 84 -6.92 -9.56 27.37
C THR A 84 -6.62 -10.56 28.45
N LYS A 85 -5.78 -11.56 28.24
CA LYS A 85 -5.38 -12.54 29.27
C LYS A 85 -4.62 -11.90 30.41
N GLY A 86 -3.82 -10.88 30.14
CA GLY A 86 -3.05 -10.15 31.16
C GLY A 86 -3.82 -9.02 31.84
N SER A 87 -4.89 -8.53 31.26
CA SER A 87 -5.59 -7.31 31.67
C SER A 87 -6.26 -7.39 33.05
N ARG A 88 -6.52 -8.60 33.58
CA ARG A 88 -7.07 -8.79 34.92
C ARG A 88 -6.17 -8.28 36.04
N ASN A 89 -4.85 -8.26 35.77
CA ASN A 89 -3.83 -7.89 36.77
C ASN A 89 -3.09 -6.60 36.39
N ASP A 90 -3.33 -6.08 35.19
CA ASP A 90 -2.63 -4.91 34.66
C ASP A 90 -3.59 -3.98 33.92
N LYS A 91 -3.80 -2.79 34.48
CA LYS A 91 -4.69 -1.78 33.89
C LYS A 91 -4.17 -1.21 32.57
N SER A 92 -2.86 -1.21 32.36
CA SER A 92 -2.27 -0.74 31.10
C SER A 92 -2.64 -1.66 29.94
N LEU A 93 -2.71 -2.97 30.19
CA LEU A 93 -3.17 -3.94 29.21
C LEU A 93 -4.68 -3.83 28.93
N ALA A 94 -5.48 -3.44 29.91
CA ALA A 94 -6.91 -3.16 29.67
C ALA A 94 -7.10 -1.94 28.77
N HIS A 95 -6.29 -0.88 28.94
CA HIS A 95 -6.28 0.27 28.05
C HIS A 95 -5.83 -0.11 26.64
N GLU A 96 -4.76 -0.90 26.51
CA GLU A 96 -4.29 -1.41 25.21
C GLU A 96 -5.38 -2.17 24.46
N VAL A 97 -6.12 -3.06 25.15
CA VAL A 97 -7.24 -3.80 24.56
C VAL A 97 -8.33 -2.87 24.05
N GLU A 98 -8.71 -1.87 24.83
CA GLU A 98 -9.74 -0.89 24.43
C GLU A 98 -9.29 -0.10 23.21
N PHE A 99 -8.07 0.43 23.23
CA PHE A 99 -7.50 1.22 22.12
C PHE A 99 -7.38 0.40 20.83
N LEU A 100 -6.76 -0.78 20.89
CA LEU A 100 -6.59 -1.65 19.73
C LEU A 100 -7.92 -2.18 19.18
N SER A 101 -8.93 -2.34 20.00
CA SER A 101 -10.28 -2.68 19.55
C SER A 101 -10.90 -1.58 18.70
N LYS A 102 -10.64 -0.31 19.03
CA LYS A 102 -11.07 0.84 18.21
C LYS A 102 -10.32 0.88 16.86
N VAL A 103 -9.02 0.62 16.87
CA VAL A 103 -8.21 0.51 15.65
C VAL A 103 -8.72 -0.62 14.75
N LYS A 104 -9.00 -1.79 15.34
CA LYS A 104 -9.58 -2.93 14.62
C LYS A 104 -10.92 -2.58 13.97
N ALA A 105 -11.81 -1.90 14.68
CA ALA A 105 -13.10 -1.47 14.14
C ALA A 105 -12.93 -0.51 12.94
N HIS A 106 -11.93 0.37 12.98
CA HIS A 106 -11.58 1.25 11.88
C HIS A 106 -11.12 0.46 10.64
N LEU A 107 -10.29 -0.57 10.82
CA LEU A 107 -9.87 -1.48 9.75
C LEU A 107 -11.04 -2.30 9.19
N GLU A 108 -11.93 -2.80 10.05
CA GLU A 108 -13.12 -3.56 9.65
C GLU A 108 -14.10 -2.70 8.83
N ASP A 109 -14.08 -1.39 9.02
CA ASP A 109 -14.82 -0.42 8.20
C ASP A 109 -14.12 -0.12 6.83
N GLY A 110 -13.07 -0.85 6.50
CA GLY A 110 -12.33 -0.73 5.25
C GLY A 110 -11.35 0.44 5.19
N LYS A 111 -11.02 1.06 6.33
CA LYS A 111 -10.12 2.21 6.41
C LYS A 111 -8.71 1.77 6.79
N LEU A 112 -7.72 2.49 6.28
CA LEU A 112 -6.30 2.24 6.59
C LEU A 112 -5.96 2.73 8.00
N ALA A 113 -5.08 2.02 8.71
CA ALA A 113 -4.66 2.41 10.06
C ALA A 113 -4.01 3.80 10.10
N LYS A 114 -3.34 4.23 9.03
CA LYS A 114 -2.75 5.58 8.94
C LYS A 114 -3.77 6.71 8.98
N THR A 115 -5.04 6.45 8.69
CA THR A 115 -6.15 7.41 8.76
C THR A 115 -6.84 7.43 10.12
N PHE A 116 -6.44 6.57 11.04
CA PHE A 116 -6.92 6.57 12.42
C PHE A 116 -6.23 7.68 13.21
N GLU A 117 -7.02 8.59 13.76
CA GLU A 117 -6.51 9.71 14.56
C GLU A 117 -6.11 9.23 15.96
N VAL A 118 -4.89 9.56 16.37
CA VAL A 118 -4.33 9.22 17.67
C VAL A 118 -3.85 10.53 18.32
N ASP A 119 -4.46 10.88 19.44
CA ASP A 119 -4.19 12.14 20.15
C ASP A 119 -3.20 11.99 21.32
N ASP A 120 -2.98 10.77 21.77
CA ASP A 120 -2.17 10.43 22.94
C ASP A 120 -0.86 9.75 22.50
N GLU A 121 0.26 10.16 23.10
CA GLU A 121 1.58 9.62 22.83
C GLU A 121 1.67 8.12 23.24
N GLU A 122 1.03 7.74 24.35
CA GLU A 122 0.98 6.33 24.79
C GLU A 122 0.25 5.46 23.77
N ASP A 123 -0.89 5.92 23.27
CA ASP A 123 -1.66 5.24 22.23
C ASP A 123 -0.87 5.14 20.91
N GLN A 124 -0.12 6.19 20.57
CA GLN A 124 0.74 6.16 19.38
C GLN A 124 1.87 5.12 19.53
N GLU A 125 2.46 4.98 20.69
CA GLU A 125 3.48 3.95 20.96
C GLU A 125 2.87 2.53 20.86
N ILE A 126 1.67 2.33 21.39
CA ILE A 126 0.95 1.05 21.27
C ILE A 126 0.72 0.72 19.80
N LEU A 127 0.21 1.67 19.03
CA LEU A 127 -0.06 1.49 17.60
C LEU A 127 1.22 1.16 16.81
N ASN A 128 2.29 1.90 17.07
CA ASN A 128 3.59 1.68 16.43
C ASN A 128 4.16 0.29 16.74
N SER A 129 3.95 -0.20 17.96
CA SER A 129 4.43 -1.52 18.41
C SER A 129 3.77 -2.70 17.68
N CYS A 130 2.61 -2.48 17.07
CA CYS A 130 1.89 -3.50 16.31
C CYS A 130 2.49 -3.74 14.92
N ASN A 131 3.33 -2.84 14.42
CA ASN A 131 3.95 -2.92 13.10
C ASN A 131 2.93 -3.23 11.98
N LEU A 132 1.85 -2.46 11.92
CA LEU A 132 0.78 -2.64 10.94
C LEU A 132 1.26 -2.24 9.53
N LEU A 133 0.77 -2.95 8.51
CA LEU A 133 1.10 -2.68 7.11
C LEU A 133 0.40 -1.42 6.60
N THR A 134 -0.85 -1.20 7.01
CA THR A 134 -1.68 -0.07 6.56
C THR A 134 -1.30 1.28 7.19
N ILE A 135 -0.31 1.32 8.08
CA ILE A 135 0.31 2.54 8.60
C ILE A 135 1.39 3.08 7.66
N LYS A 136 2.02 2.23 6.86
CA LYS A 136 3.15 2.62 6.01
C LYS A 136 2.76 3.66 4.97
N PRO A 137 3.64 4.65 4.70
CA PRO A 137 3.43 5.60 3.63
C PRO A 137 3.35 4.90 2.27
N VAL A 138 2.41 5.34 1.44
CA VAL A 138 2.24 4.85 0.07
C VAL A 138 2.38 6.01 -0.90
N ILE A 139 3.14 5.79 -1.96
CA ILE A 139 3.21 6.67 -3.12
C ILE A 139 2.62 5.92 -4.30
N PHE A 140 1.71 6.54 -5.03
CA PHE A 140 1.13 5.96 -6.24
C PHE A 140 1.93 6.36 -7.47
N ALA A 141 2.40 5.38 -8.22
CA ALA A 141 2.96 5.56 -9.54
C ALA A 141 1.88 5.22 -10.58
N ALA A 142 1.25 6.24 -11.15
CA ALA A 142 0.25 6.08 -12.18
C ALA A 142 0.93 5.75 -13.51
N ASN A 143 0.84 4.50 -13.94
CA ASN A 143 1.45 4.03 -15.18
C ASN A 143 0.55 4.29 -16.37
N VAL A 144 1.03 5.11 -17.31
CA VAL A 144 0.31 5.52 -18.51
C VAL A 144 1.05 5.09 -19.77
N ASN A 145 0.41 5.22 -20.94
CA ASN A 145 1.07 5.07 -22.25
C ASN A 145 2.02 6.24 -22.53
N GLU A 146 2.96 6.01 -23.44
CA GLU A 146 3.92 7.01 -23.89
C GLU A 146 3.24 8.30 -24.35
N ASP A 147 2.18 8.18 -25.16
CA ASP A 147 1.43 9.32 -25.72
C ASP A 147 0.76 10.18 -24.63
N GLU A 148 0.49 9.62 -23.46
CA GLU A 148 -0.19 10.28 -22.35
C GLU A 148 0.78 10.90 -21.35
N LEU A 149 2.08 10.57 -21.42
CA LEU A 149 3.08 10.99 -20.43
C LEU A 149 3.30 12.51 -20.41
N ALA A 150 3.26 13.16 -21.57
CA ALA A 150 3.49 14.59 -21.74
C ALA A 150 2.21 15.42 -21.81
N GLY A 151 1.04 14.79 -21.74
CA GLY A 151 -0.28 15.41 -21.85
C GLY A 151 -0.92 15.74 -20.51
N GLU A 152 -2.18 16.15 -20.58
CA GLU A 152 -3.00 16.27 -19.39
C GLU A 152 -3.32 14.88 -18.80
N ASP A 153 -3.58 14.83 -17.50
CA ASP A 153 -4.00 13.61 -16.82
C ASP A 153 -5.26 13.03 -17.48
N ASN A 154 -5.23 11.74 -17.81
CA ASN A 154 -6.44 11.04 -18.22
C ASN A 154 -7.39 10.79 -17.03
N ASP A 155 -8.58 10.28 -17.29
CA ASP A 155 -9.58 10.06 -16.24
C ASP A 155 -9.13 9.04 -15.19
N TYR A 156 -8.31 8.06 -15.56
CA TYR A 156 -7.73 7.10 -14.62
C TYR A 156 -6.77 7.76 -13.64
N VAL A 157 -5.87 8.60 -14.15
CA VAL A 157 -4.91 9.35 -13.31
C VAL A 157 -5.64 10.33 -12.41
N LYS A 158 -6.65 11.03 -12.90
CA LYS A 158 -7.49 11.94 -12.09
C LYS A 158 -8.16 11.21 -10.93
N ALA A 159 -8.70 10.01 -11.16
CA ALA A 159 -9.31 9.21 -10.12
C ALA A 159 -8.28 8.78 -9.05
N VAL A 160 -7.07 8.40 -9.45
CA VAL A 160 -5.98 8.06 -8.51
C VAL A 160 -5.56 9.27 -7.70
N ARG A 161 -5.45 10.45 -8.30
CA ARG A 161 -5.11 11.69 -7.59
C ARG A 161 -6.17 12.08 -6.56
N GLU A 162 -7.44 11.95 -6.90
CA GLU A 162 -8.55 12.23 -5.99
C GLU A 162 -8.51 11.29 -4.79
N TYR A 163 -8.35 9.99 -5.01
CA TYR A 163 -8.20 9.01 -3.94
C TYR A 163 -6.97 9.30 -3.07
N ALA A 164 -5.83 9.59 -3.69
CA ALA A 164 -4.59 9.88 -2.98
C ALA A 164 -4.71 11.12 -2.08
N ALA A 165 -5.45 12.16 -2.52
CA ALA A 165 -5.73 13.32 -1.70
C ALA A 165 -6.53 12.97 -0.44
N ASP A 166 -7.51 12.07 -0.55
CA ASP A 166 -8.34 11.62 0.59
C ASP A 166 -7.53 10.84 1.64
N VAL A 167 -6.45 10.18 1.25
CA VAL A 167 -5.58 9.40 2.14
C VAL A 167 -4.21 10.05 2.38
N ASP A 168 -4.04 11.32 2.01
CA ASP A 168 -2.79 12.07 2.15
C ASP A 168 -1.57 11.36 1.53
N ALA A 169 -1.76 10.80 0.35
CA ALA A 169 -0.72 10.14 -0.43
C ALA A 169 -0.32 10.99 -1.65
N LYS A 170 0.90 10.76 -2.14
CA LYS A 170 1.41 11.41 -3.35
C LYS A 170 1.23 10.53 -4.57
N VAL A 171 1.09 11.17 -5.72
CA VAL A 171 0.99 10.52 -7.04
C VAL A 171 2.03 11.12 -7.97
N PHE A 172 2.71 10.27 -8.71
CA PHE A 172 3.48 10.68 -9.87
C PHE A 172 3.11 9.81 -11.08
N VAL A 173 3.23 10.40 -12.26
CA VAL A 173 2.89 9.74 -13.52
C VAL A 173 4.17 9.18 -14.14
N VAL A 174 4.13 7.91 -14.54
CA VAL A 174 5.25 7.22 -15.19
C VAL A 174 4.78 6.50 -16.44
N CYS A 175 5.71 6.24 -17.35
CA CYS A 175 5.53 5.26 -18.42
C CYS A 175 6.58 4.17 -18.25
N ALA A 176 6.18 3.03 -17.70
CA ALA A 176 7.10 1.93 -17.42
C ALA A 176 7.77 1.38 -18.70
N GLN A 177 7.09 1.44 -19.84
CA GLN A 177 7.64 1.04 -21.12
C GLN A 177 8.82 1.93 -21.53
N ILE A 178 8.68 3.26 -21.42
CA ILE A 178 9.77 4.20 -21.75
C ILE A 178 10.95 4.00 -20.78
N GLU A 179 10.69 3.86 -19.50
CA GLU A 179 11.74 3.63 -18.49
C GLU A 179 12.51 2.34 -18.77
N GLN A 180 11.83 1.29 -19.22
CA GLN A 180 12.47 0.04 -19.64
C GLN A 180 13.35 0.27 -20.88
N GLU A 181 12.83 0.91 -21.91
CA GLU A 181 13.57 1.22 -23.13
C GLU A 181 14.83 2.05 -22.85
N ILE A 182 14.74 3.09 -22.00
CA ILE A 182 15.88 3.90 -21.56
C ILE A 182 16.88 3.06 -20.77
N SER A 183 16.43 2.14 -19.92
CA SER A 183 17.32 1.29 -19.12
C SER A 183 18.18 0.34 -19.97
N GLU A 184 17.67 -0.06 -21.13
CA GLU A 184 18.37 -0.93 -22.08
C GLU A 184 19.36 -0.17 -22.97
N LEU A 185 19.36 1.17 -22.98
CA LEU A 185 20.31 2.00 -23.69
C LEU A 185 21.66 2.07 -22.97
N ASP A 186 22.72 2.31 -23.72
CA ASP A 186 24.02 2.62 -23.11
C ASP A 186 24.06 4.04 -22.50
N ASP A 187 25.11 4.34 -21.75
CA ASP A 187 25.22 5.61 -21.02
C ASP A 187 25.34 6.85 -21.93
N ASP A 188 25.79 6.70 -23.17
CA ASP A 188 25.87 7.79 -24.14
C ASP A 188 24.54 8.03 -24.83
N GLU A 189 23.80 6.98 -25.12
CA GLU A 189 22.42 7.05 -25.65
C GLU A 189 21.44 7.61 -24.63
N LYS A 190 21.57 7.25 -23.35
CA LYS A 190 20.74 7.80 -22.25
C LYS A 190 20.84 9.32 -22.13
N LYS A 191 22.02 9.90 -22.37
CA LYS A 191 22.22 11.36 -22.31
C LYS A 191 21.53 12.12 -23.45
N MET A 192 21.17 11.46 -24.53
CA MET A 192 20.41 12.08 -25.61
C MET A 192 18.90 12.12 -25.36
N PHE A 193 18.40 11.30 -24.41
CA PHE A 193 16.99 11.24 -24.03
C PHE A 193 16.66 12.09 -22.80
N LEU A 194 17.64 12.51 -22.01
CA LEU A 194 17.52 13.34 -20.81
C LEU A 194 17.90 14.80 -21.10
#